data_8a1bcdb54f7a961efe4fac5fc8249f61
#
_entry.id   8a1bcdb54f7a961efe4fac5fc8249f61
#
_cell.length_a   1.000
_cell.length_b   1.000
_cell.length_c   1.000
_cell.angle_alpha   90.00
_cell.angle_beta   90.00
_cell.angle_gamma   90.00
#
_symmetry.space_group_name_H-M   'P 1'
#
loop_
_entity.id
_entity.type
_entity.pdbx_description
1 polymer ?
#
loop_
_entity_poly.entity_id
_entity_poly.type
_entity_poly.pdbx_seq_one_letter_code
_entity_poly.pdbx_strand_id
1 'polypeptide(L)'
;MDCLTLKKSNCKNCYKCIRHCPVKSIRFSGNQAYIIGNECILCGQCFVVCPQDAKQIVDETEKAKVLLQSGDPVYVSLAPSFAANYEGVGIGAMREAIKQLGFADAEETAIGATIVKREYDRMINEDNMDIIISSCCHSINLLIQ
;
A
#
# COMPACT_ATOMS: atom_id res chain seq x y z
N MET A 1 1.78 -3.75 -11.86
CA MET A 1 2.20 -2.72 -10.86
C MET A 1 3.34 -3.28 -10.03
N ASP A 2 4.56 -2.76 -10.17
CA ASP A 2 5.75 -3.32 -9.51
C ASP A 2 6.02 -2.58 -8.19
N CYS A 3 5.12 -2.74 -7.21
CA CYS A 3 5.30 -2.12 -5.89
C CYS A 3 6.37 -2.82 -5.04
N LEU A 4 6.67 -4.09 -5.33
CA LEU A 4 7.67 -4.90 -4.62
C LEU A 4 8.76 -5.35 -5.58
N THR A 5 10.00 -5.08 -5.20
CA THR A 5 11.20 -5.47 -5.95
C THR A 5 12.08 -6.41 -5.15
N LEU A 6 13.04 -7.05 -5.82
CA LEU A 6 14.04 -7.92 -5.21
C LEU A 6 15.42 -7.27 -5.30
N LYS A 7 16.05 -7.01 -4.15
CA LYS A 7 17.48 -6.73 -4.08
C LYS A 7 18.26 -8.04 -4.17
N LYS A 8 18.69 -8.39 -5.36
CA LYS A 8 19.33 -9.70 -5.68
C LYS A 8 20.52 -10.02 -4.78
N SER A 9 21.36 -9.02 -4.51
CA SER A 9 22.54 -9.19 -3.65
C SER A 9 22.25 -9.68 -2.25
N ASN A 10 21.06 -9.43 -1.71
CA ASN A 10 20.69 -9.77 -0.33
C ASN A 10 20.02 -11.15 -0.22
N CYS A 11 19.44 -11.68 -1.29
CA CYS A 11 18.74 -12.95 -1.25
C CYS A 11 19.71 -14.14 -1.01
N LYS A 12 19.49 -14.91 0.06
CA LYS A 12 20.28 -16.09 0.45
C LYS A 12 19.51 -17.40 0.26
N ASN A 13 18.48 -17.40 -0.58
CA ASN A 13 17.74 -18.61 -0.97
C ASN A 13 17.14 -19.41 0.19
N CYS A 14 16.69 -18.71 1.25
CA CYS A 14 16.14 -19.37 2.45
C CYS A 14 14.70 -19.87 2.27
N TYR A 15 14.04 -19.59 1.14
CA TYR A 15 12.67 -19.97 0.80
C TYR A 15 11.59 -19.46 1.77
N LYS A 16 11.90 -18.59 2.73
CA LYS A 16 10.95 -18.15 3.73
C LYS A 16 9.78 -17.39 3.10
N CYS A 17 10.05 -16.49 2.15
CA CYS A 17 9.00 -15.76 1.42
C CYS A 17 8.06 -16.69 0.63
N ILE A 18 8.59 -17.76 0.01
CA ILE A 18 7.79 -18.74 -0.74
C ILE A 18 6.84 -19.49 0.20
N ARG A 19 7.32 -19.95 1.35
CA ARG A 19 6.49 -20.67 2.34
C ARG A 19 5.36 -19.81 2.89
N HIS A 20 5.59 -18.51 3.07
CA HIS A 20 4.62 -17.58 3.68
C HIS A 20 3.73 -16.85 2.66
N CYS A 21 3.96 -17.02 1.36
CA CYS A 21 3.10 -16.41 0.35
C CYS A 21 1.72 -17.10 0.34
N PRO A 22 0.63 -16.38 0.65
CA PRO A 22 -0.72 -16.98 0.71
C PRO A 22 -1.19 -17.47 -0.66
N VAL A 23 -0.85 -16.76 -1.73
CA VAL A 23 -1.27 -17.07 -3.11
C VAL A 23 -0.19 -17.78 -3.93
N LYS A 24 0.95 -18.14 -3.31
CA LYS A 24 2.06 -18.84 -3.98
C LYS A 24 2.63 -18.15 -5.22
N SER A 25 2.53 -16.85 -5.30
CA SER A 25 3.03 -16.01 -6.40
C SER A 25 4.55 -15.80 -6.40
N ILE A 26 5.31 -16.53 -5.59
CA ILE A 26 6.77 -16.42 -5.55
C ILE A 26 7.39 -17.71 -6.06
N ARG A 27 8.19 -17.58 -7.09
CA ARG A 27 8.98 -18.68 -7.68
C ARG A 27 10.47 -18.50 -7.45
N PHE A 28 11.20 -19.53 -7.73
CA PHE A 28 12.64 -19.60 -7.54
C PHE A 28 13.31 -20.01 -8.86
N SER A 29 14.23 -19.18 -9.35
CA SER A 29 15.01 -19.44 -10.54
C SER A 29 16.35 -18.70 -10.46
N GLY A 30 17.40 -19.26 -11.04
CA GLY A 30 18.71 -18.64 -11.04
C GLY A 30 19.24 -18.29 -9.65
N ASN A 31 19.00 -19.16 -8.66
CA ASN A 31 19.35 -18.94 -7.25
C ASN A 31 18.73 -17.69 -6.62
N GLN A 32 17.55 -17.25 -7.09
CA GLN A 32 16.85 -16.06 -6.60
C GLN A 32 15.34 -16.31 -6.51
N ALA A 33 14.71 -15.75 -5.48
CA ALA A 33 13.25 -15.71 -5.38
C ALA A 33 12.71 -14.50 -6.15
N TYR A 34 11.76 -14.70 -7.06
CA TYR A 34 11.10 -13.63 -7.79
C TYR A 34 9.58 -13.68 -7.61
N ILE A 35 8.95 -12.53 -7.75
CA ILE A 35 7.50 -12.37 -7.60
C ILE A 35 6.87 -12.41 -8.99
N ILE A 36 5.79 -13.21 -9.14
CA ILE A 36 4.98 -13.26 -10.35
C ILE A 36 3.92 -12.16 -10.22
N GLY A 37 4.07 -11.07 -10.99
CA GLY A 37 3.29 -9.84 -10.80
C GLY A 37 1.78 -10.02 -10.97
N ASN A 38 1.35 -10.84 -11.93
CA ASN A 38 -0.08 -11.13 -12.18
C ASN A 38 -0.70 -12.15 -11.22
N GLU A 39 0.09 -12.81 -10.38
CA GLU A 39 -0.38 -13.72 -9.33
C GLU A 39 -0.27 -13.08 -7.94
N CYS A 40 0.40 -11.92 -7.82
CA CYS A 40 0.69 -11.26 -6.55
C CYS A 40 -0.44 -10.33 -6.14
N ILE A 41 -1.00 -10.55 -4.95
CA ILE A 41 -2.04 -9.69 -4.35
C ILE A 41 -1.46 -8.52 -3.53
N LEU A 42 -0.18 -8.25 -3.60
CA LEU A 42 0.52 -7.15 -2.91
C LEU A 42 0.31 -7.09 -1.38
N CYS A 43 0.11 -8.24 -0.73
CA CYS A 43 -0.14 -8.30 0.72
C CYS A 43 1.08 -7.94 1.59
N GLY A 44 2.28 -7.82 1.02
CA GLY A 44 3.51 -7.45 1.74
C GLY A 44 4.13 -8.57 2.60
N GLN A 45 3.48 -9.73 2.77
CA GLN A 45 3.95 -10.77 3.67
C GLN A 45 5.40 -11.21 3.38
N CYS A 46 5.80 -11.30 2.11
CA CYS A 46 7.16 -11.67 1.72
C CYS A 46 8.22 -10.62 2.11
N PHE A 47 7.82 -9.34 2.21
CA PHE A 47 8.67 -8.27 2.72
C PHE A 47 8.88 -8.43 4.22
N VAL A 48 7.80 -8.57 4.99
CA VAL A 48 7.84 -8.68 6.46
C VAL A 48 8.64 -9.88 6.94
N VAL A 49 8.51 -11.05 6.29
CA VAL A 49 9.17 -12.28 6.74
C VAL A 49 10.61 -12.44 6.24
N CYS A 50 11.12 -11.53 5.40
CA CYS A 50 12.44 -11.68 4.81
C CYS A 50 13.57 -11.37 5.83
N PRO A 51 14.35 -12.35 6.30
CA PRO A 51 15.38 -12.08 7.31
C PRO A 51 16.66 -11.44 6.72
N GLN A 52 16.72 -11.27 5.40
CA GLN A 52 17.85 -10.65 4.70
C GLN A 52 17.49 -9.29 4.09
N ASP A 53 16.32 -8.75 4.35
CA ASP A 53 15.83 -7.50 3.75
C ASP A 53 16.00 -7.47 2.21
N ALA A 54 15.80 -8.63 1.58
CA ALA A 54 15.99 -8.78 0.14
C ALA A 54 14.76 -8.33 -0.66
N LYS A 55 13.62 -8.11 -0.01
CA LYS A 55 12.44 -7.50 -0.63
C LYS A 55 12.42 -6.01 -0.34
N GLN A 56 12.14 -5.22 -1.35
CA GLN A 56 12.08 -3.77 -1.23
C GLN A 56 10.76 -3.26 -1.79
N ILE A 57 10.23 -2.22 -1.17
CA ILE A 57 9.13 -1.43 -1.71
C ILE A 57 9.74 -0.39 -2.64
N VAL A 58 9.09 -0.13 -3.75
CA VAL A 58 9.55 0.90 -4.69
C VAL A 58 9.47 2.26 -4.01
N ASP A 59 10.57 2.99 -4.05
CA ASP A 59 10.63 4.37 -3.56
C ASP A 59 10.10 5.31 -4.66
N GLU A 60 9.05 6.02 -4.35
CA GLU A 60 8.41 6.99 -5.26
C GLU A 60 8.69 8.45 -4.86
N THR A 61 9.64 8.68 -3.96
CA THR A 61 10.00 10.03 -3.49
C THR A 61 10.34 10.98 -4.64
N GLU A 62 11.08 10.50 -5.65
CA GLU A 62 11.43 11.34 -6.81
C GLU A 62 10.20 11.71 -7.64
N LYS A 63 9.20 10.82 -7.77
CA LYS A 63 7.93 11.16 -8.43
C LYS A 63 7.19 12.25 -7.66
N ALA A 64 7.15 12.16 -6.33
CA ALA A 64 6.54 13.19 -5.49
C ALA A 64 7.23 14.55 -5.65
N LYS A 65 8.57 14.58 -5.72
CA LYS A 65 9.33 15.82 -5.98
C LYS A 65 9.00 16.43 -7.33
N VAL A 66 8.88 15.62 -8.38
CA VAL A 66 8.48 16.08 -9.72
C VAL A 66 7.08 16.68 -9.69
N LEU A 67 6.13 16.06 -8.97
CA LEU A 67 4.79 16.61 -8.80
C LEU A 67 4.82 17.97 -8.09
N LEU A 68 5.60 18.13 -7.03
CA LEU A 68 5.74 19.41 -6.33
C LEU A 68 6.36 20.51 -7.22
N GLN A 69 7.13 20.14 -8.23
CA GLN A 69 7.76 21.08 -9.17
C GLN A 69 6.84 21.46 -10.34
N SER A 70 5.66 20.83 -10.50
CA SER A 70 4.74 21.12 -11.60
C SER A 70 4.13 22.51 -11.56
N GLY A 71 4.12 23.16 -10.42
CA GLY A 71 3.47 24.46 -10.19
C GLY A 71 1.99 24.37 -9.80
N ASP A 72 1.40 23.18 -9.87
CA ASP A 72 0.04 22.93 -9.43
C ASP A 72 -0.02 22.61 -7.91
N PRO A 73 -1.13 22.92 -7.22
CA PRO A 73 -1.28 22.55 -5.81
C PRO A 73 -1.40 21.03 -5.64
N VAL A 74 -0.47 20.42 -4.94
CA VAL A 74 -0.43 18.99 -4.67
C VAL A 74 -0.97 18.70 -3.27
N TYR A 75 -1.98 17.85 -3.17
CA TYR A 75 -2.61 17.44 -1.90
C TYR A 75 -2.21 16.02 -1.52
N VAL A 76 -2.12 15.75 -0.22
CA VAL A 76 -1.78 14.44 0.33
C VAL A 76 -3.00 13.78 0.96
N SER A 77 -3.33 12.57 0.56
CA SER A 77 -4.26 11.70 1.28
C SER A 77 -3.47 10.79 2.22
N LEU A 78 -3.59 11.02 3.52
CA LEU A 78 -2.81 10.36 4.56
C LEU A 78 -3.52 9.11 5.07
N ALA A 79 -2.94 7.94 4.80
CA ALA A 79 -3.49 6.67 5.25
C ALA A 79 -3.38 6.52 6.79
N PRO A 80 -4.33 5.86 7.47
CA PRO A 80 -4.31 5.66 8.92
C PRO A 80 -3.03 4.97 9.43
N SER A 81 -2.37 4.19 8.59
CA SER A 81 -1.10 3.51 8.91
C SER A 81 0.06 4.46 9.27
N PHE A 82 -0.05 5.76 8.99
CA PHE A 82 0.96 6.72 9.44
C PHE A 82 1.18 6.68 10.95
N ALA A 83 0.11 6.45 11.72
CA ALA A 83 0.17 6.38 13.18
C ALA A 83 1.13 5.28 13.71
N ALA A 84 1.32 4.20 12.95
CA ALA A 84 2.24 3.13 13.31
C ALA A 84 3.72 3.51 13.17
N ASN A 85 4.03 4.46 12.29
CA ASN A 85 5.41 4.93 12.06
C ASN A 85 5.74 6.22 12.83
N TYR A 86 4.71 6.96 13.23
CA TYR A 86 4.86 8.27 13.90
C TYR A 86 4.07 8.27 15.20
N GLU A 87 4.44 7.40 16.13
CA GLU A 87 3.76 7.22 17.41
C GLU A 87 3.69 8.56 18.19
N GLY A 88 2.50 8.91 18.66
CA GLY A 88 2.25 10.16 19.38
C GLY A 88 2.11 11.40 18.49
N VAL A 89 2.31 11.30 17.17
CA VAL A 89 2.12 12.40 16.23
C VAL A 89 0.67 12.44 15.76
N GLY A 90 -0.06 13.49 16.16
CA GLY A 90 -1.42 13.73 15.70
C GLY A 90 -1.49 14.24 14.26
N ILE A 91 -2.68 14.13 13.65
CA ILE A 91 -2.91 14.57 12.27
C ILE A 91 -2.55 16.05 12.04
N GLY A 92 -2.78 16.93 13.01
CA GLY A 92 -2.44 18.35 12.89
C GLY A 92 -0.94 18.58 12.70
N ALA A 93 -0.09 17.92 13.51
CA ALA A 93 1.36 18.02 13.39
C ALA A 93 1.87 17.41 12.07
N MET A 94 1.30 16.28 11.65
CA MET A 94 1.63 15.65 10.36
C MET A 94 1.24 16.56 9.19
N ARG A 95 0.07 17.19 9.23
CA ARG A 95 -0.40 18.14 8.23
C ARG A 95 0.55 19.34 8.07
N GLU A 96 1.01 19.90 9.18
CA GLU A 96 1.98 21.01 9.17
C GLU A 96 3.33 20.56 8.59
N ALA A 97 3.83 19.39 8.96
CA ALA A 97 5.06 18.84 8.40
C ALA A 97 4.96 18.64 6.88
N ILE A 98 3.83 18.12 6.38
CA ILE A 98 3.58 17.93 4.95
C ILE A 98 3.57 19.28 4.21
N LYS A 99 2.94 20.32 4.78
CA LYS A 99 2.99 21.68 4.22
C LYS A 99 4.41 22.24 4.15
N GLN A 100 5.24 21.99 5.17
CA GLN A 100 6.65 22.40 5.14
C GLN A 100 7.47 21.70 4.05
N LEU A 101 7.05 20.52 3.59
CA LEU A 101 7.65 19.83 2.45
C LEU A 101 7.23 20.42 1.09
N GLY A 102 6.29 21.38 1.08
CA GLY A 102 5.82 22.05 -0.14
C GLY A 102 4.48 21.57 -0.69
N PHE A 103 3.80 20.63 -0.01
CA PHE A 103 2.43 20.23 -0.38
C PHE A 103 1.42 21.31 0.02
N ALA A 104 0.35 21.43 -0.75
CA ALA A 104 -0.68 22.43 -0.50
C ALA A 104 -1.47 22.16 0.78
N ASP A 105 -1.83 20.90 1.02
CA ASP A 105 -2.48 20.45 2.26
C ASP A 105 -2.50 18.91 2.34
N ALA A 106 -2.97 18.39 3.49
CA ALA A 106 -3.17 16.96 3.71
C ALA A 106 -4.48 16.68 4.43
N GLU A 107 -5.14 15.59 4.03
CA GLU A 107 -6.33 15.06 4.71
C GLU A 107 -6.19 13.57 5.02
N GLU A 108 -6.93 13.11 6.02
CA GLU A 108 -6.99 11.68 6.33
C GLU A 108 -7.84 10.93 5.31
N THR A 109 -7.30 9.86 4.74
CA THR A 109 -8.07 8.93 3.88
C THR A 109 -9.31 8.37 4.60
N ALA A 110 -9.30 8.33 5.94
CA ALA A 110 -10.42 7.91 6.78
C ALA A 110 -11.70 8.76 6.57
N ILE A 111 -11.55 10.04 6.19
CA ILE A 111 -12.69 10.92 5.86
C ILE A 111 -13.42 10.37 4.62
N GLY A 112 -12.66 10.06 3.57
CA GLY A 112 -13.21 9.43 2.36
C GLY A 112 -13.85 8.06 2.65
N ALA A 113 -13.22 7.24 3.50
CA ALA A 113 -13.77 5.96 3.94
C ALA A 113 -15.12 6.12 4.65
N THR A 114 -15.27 7.18 5.46
CA THR A 114 -16.54 7.49 6.14
C THR A 114 -17.64 7.86 5.15
N ILE A 115 -17.31 8.61 4.09
CA ILE A 115 -18.27 8.97 3.03
C ILE A 115 -18.70 7.71 2.28
N VAL A 116 -17.76 6.86 1.87
CA VAL A 116 -18.04 5.60 1.18
C VAL A 116 -18.87 4.66 2.05
N LYS A 117 -18.58 4.58 3.36
CA LYS A 117 -19.38 3.78 4.30
C LYS A 117 -20.84 4.22 4.33
N ARG A 118 -21.12 5.52 4.34
CA ARG A 118 -22.50 6.03 4.32
C ARG A 118 -23.24 5.59 3.05
N GLU A 119 -22.54 5.58 1.91
CA GLU A 119 -23.13 5.11 0.66
C GLU A 119 -23.41 3.61 0.69
N TYR A 120 -22.51 2.79 1.28
CA TYR A 120 -22.78 1.37 1.49
C TYR A 120 -23.99 1.15 2.40
N ASP A 121 -24.12 1.92 3.50
CA ASP A 121 -25.28 1.83 4.38
C ASP A 121 -26.60 2.17 3.62
N ARG A 122 -26.55 3.16 2.70
CA ARG A 122 -27.67 3.47 1.82
C ARG A 122 -28.01 2.33 0.88
N MET A 123 -27.02 1.79 0.17
CA MET A 123 -27.19 0.67 -0.78
C MET A 123 -27.78 -0.57 -0.10
N ILE A 124 -27.31 -0.90 1.11
CA ILE A 124 -27.85 -2.04 1.88
C ILE A 124 -29.32 -1.85 2.22
N ASN A 125 -29.74 -0.62 2.57
CA ASN A 125 -31.09 -0.35 3.02
C ASN A 125 -32.09 -0.09 1.88
N GLU A 126 -31.64 0.48 0.76
CA GLU A 126 -32.52 0.95 -0.31
C GLU A 126 -32.48 0.05 -1.55
N ASP A 127 -31.33 -0.51 -1.89
CA ASP A 127 -31.13 -1.21 -3.16
C ASP A 127 -31.31 -2.75 -3.05
N ASN A 128 -31.64 -3.29 -1.87
CA ASN A 128 -31.86 -4.73 -1.62
C ASN A 128 -30.72 -5.63 -2.15
N MET A 129 -29.49 -5.20 -1.97
CA MET A 129 -28.32 -5.98 -2.36
C MET A 129 -28.06 -7.11 -1.37
N ASP A 130 -27.98 -8.34 -1.85
CA ASP A 130 -27.72 -9.53 -1.01
C ASP A 130 -26.26 -9.55 -0.50
N ILE A 131 -25.31 -9.08 -1.29
CA ILE A 131 -23.88 -9.11 -0.96
C ILE A 131 -23.21 -7.83 -1.44
N ILE A 132 -22.48 -7.16 -0.54
CA ILE A 132 -21.59 -6.04 -0.87
C ILE A 132 -20.19 -6.37 -0.38
N ILE A 133 -19.19 -6.36 -1.28
CA ILE A 133 -17.79 -6.55 -0.93
C ILE A 133 -17.08 -5.20 -0.98
N SER A 134 -16.61 -4.73 0.17
CA SER A 134 -15.80 -3.51 0.26
C SER A 134 -14.38 -3.81 -0.20
N SER A 135 -13.88 -3.09 -1.20
CA SER A 135 -12.58 -3.30 -1.84
C SER A 135 -11.56 -2.17 -1.58
N CYS A 136 -11.63 -1.51 -0.43
CA CYS A 136 -10.62 -0.51 -0.05
C CYS A 136 -9.22 -1.12 0.16
N CYS A 137 -9.13 -2.41 0.43
CA CYS A 137 -7.87 -3.16 0.49
C CYS A 137 -7.47 -3.63 -0.90
N HIS A 138 -6.33 -3.17 -1.41
CA HIS A 138 -5.83 -3.55 -2.74
C HIS A 138 -5.65 -5.06 -2.90
N SER A 139 -5.21 -5.75 -1.84
CA SER A 139 -5.07 -7.22 -1.85
C SER A 139 -6.41 -7.94 -2.05
N ILE A 140 -7.47 -7.47 -1.41
CA ILE A 140 -8.82 -8.03 -1.60
C ILE A 140 -9.31 -7.76 -3.01
N ASN A 141 -9.12 -6.54 -3.52
CA ASN A 141 -9.50 -6.19 -4.89
C ASN A 141 -8.84 -7.11 -5.93
N LEU A 142 -7.53 -7.36 -5.81
CA LEU A 142 -6.82 -8.29 -6.69
C LEU A 142 -7.22 -9.76 -6.51
N LEU A 143 -7.69 -10.14 -5.33
CA LEU A 143 -8.08 -11.52 -5.05
C LEU A 143 -9.43 -11.89 -5.67
N ILE A 144 -10.34 -10.93 -5.81
CA ILE A 144 -11.70 -11.14 -6.33
C ILE A 144 -11.83 -10.86 -7.83
N GLN A 145 -10.83 -10.26 -8.48
CA GLN A 145 -10.72 -10.10 -9.94
C GLN A 145 -10.27 -11.38 -10.62
#